data_45fecb9f27c2469fa23990872941704c
#
_entry.id   45fecb9f27c2469fa23990872941704c
#
_cell.length_a   1.000
_cell.length_b   1.000
_cell.length_c   1.000
_cell.angle_alpha   90.00
_cell.angle_beta   90.00
_cell.angle_gamma   90.00
#
_symmetry.space_group_name_H-M   'P 1'
#
loop_
_entity.id
_entity.type
_entity.pdbx_description
1 polymer ?
#
loop_
_entity_poly.entity_id
_entity_poly.type
_entity_poly.pdbx_seq_one_letter_code
_entity_poly.pdbx_strand_id
1 'polypeptide(L)'
;DGPVVYPKKPLPDDTPWGEHMWNKNYRNENGVIQTYDSGTAPCKAACPLHIAIQGYINMASEGRYKDALKLIKKDNPFPAVCGAICHKYCEKECTRSSVDDPLAIDDIKMFIAQQDMKDEFRYVPEVIPCNRVGYDQKIAIIGSGPAGLSCAYFLALEGYKPTVFEKDKVLGGMMTTGIPNFRLEKDVVNAEIEILKELGIEFKTGVEVGKDVTIAELREQGYKG
;
A
#
# COMPACT_ATOMS: atom_id res chain seq x y z
N ASP A 1 23.42 16.73 -11.52
CA ASP A 1 24.44 16.19 -10.59
C ASP A 1 24.35 16.96 -9.29
N GLY A 2 23.52 16.47 -8.36
CA GLY A 2 23.45 17.01 -7.02
C GLY A 2 24.69 16.62 -6.20
N PRO A 3 25.01 17.34 -5.13
CA PRO A 3 26.15 17.00 -4.29
C PRO A 3 25.94 15.60 -3.69
N VAL A 4 26.93 14.75 -3.87
CA VAL A 4 26.97 13.46 -3.17
C VAL A 4 27.10 13.75 -1.68
N VAL A 5 26.06 13.48 -0.92
CA VAL A 5 26.09 13.64 0.55
C VAL A 5 26.77 12.41 1.13
N TYR A 6 28.01 12.54 1.50
CA TYR A 6 28.71 11.51 2.28
C TYR A 6 28.22 11.54 3.74
N PRO A 7 28.17 10.38 4.41
CA PRO A 7 27.85 10.33 5.82
C PRO A 7 28.83 11.23 6.63
N LYS A 8 28.31 12.03 7.54
CA LYS A 8 29.08 12.90 8.41
C LYS A 8 29.96 12.13 9.40
N LYS A 9 29.67 10.87 9.60
CA LYS A 9 30.44 9.95 10.46
C LYS A 9 30.74 8.69 9.67
N PRO A 10 31.93 8.09 9.85
CA PRO A 10 32.20 6.77 9.27
C PRO A 10 31.19 5.78 9.83
N LEU A 11 30.71 4.89 8.96
CA LEU A 11 29.82 3.81 9.36
C LEU A 11 30.55 2.87 10.32
N PRO A 12 29.91 2.38 11.39
CA PRO A 12 30.49 1.36 12.25
C PRO A 12 30.92 0.13 11.46
N ASP A 13 32.03 -0.48 11.82
CA ASP A 13 32.58 -1.66 11.14
C ASP A 13 31.67 -2.88 11.19
N ASP A 14 30.78 -2.94 12.18
CA ASP A 14 29.80 -4.01 12.41
C ASP A 14 28.47 -3.78 11.71
N THR A 15 28.31 -2.66 11.01
CA THR A 15 27.06 -2.43 10.26
C THR A 15 26.97 -3.38 9.05
N PRO A 16 25.79 -4.03 8.82
CA PRO A 16 25.56 -4.86 7.64
C PRO A 16 25.76 -4.11 6.32
N TRP A 17 25.72 -2.78 6.38
CA TRP A 17 25.80 -1.86 5.23
C TRP A 17 27.12 -1.05 5.26
N GLY A 18 28.14 -1.58 5.90
CA GLY A 18 29.43 -0.95 6.01
C GLY A 18 30.16 -0.79 4.66
N GLU A 19 31.33 -0.18 4.74
CA GLU A 19 32.13 0.17 3.56
C GLU A 19 32.45 -1.03 2.65
N HIS A 20 32.52 -2.24 3.21
CA HIS A 20 32.69 -3.48 2.47
C HIS A 20 31.54 -3.80 1.52
N MET A 21 30.32 -3.28 1.76
CA MET A 21 29.16 -3.43 0.89
C MET A 21 29.09 -2.36 -0.20
N TRP A 22 29.69 -1.19 0.03
CA TRP A 22 29.46 0.00 -0.78
C TRP A 22 30.65 0.44 -1.64
N ASN A 23 31.86 0.01 -1.29
CA ASN A 23 33.03 0.67 -1.81
C ASN A 23 33.46 0.17 -3.21
N LYS A 24 34.58 -0.35 -3.34
CA LYS A 24 35.39 -0.65 -4.53
C LYS A 24 34.68 -1.43 -5.65
N ASN A 25 33.54 -2.04 -5.34
CA ASN A 25 32.86 -3.00 -6.23
C ASN A 25 31.82 -2.33 -7.12
N TYR A 26 31.52 -1.06 -6.94
CA TYR A 26 30.58 -0.35 -7.80
C TYR A 26 31.12 -0.06 -9.19
N ARG A 27 32.43 -0.03 -9.34
CA ARG A 27 33.09 0.18 -10.63
C ARG A 27 34.14 -0.88 -10.83
N ASN A 28 34.11 -1.50 -12.01
CA ASN A 28 35.22 -2.36 -12.44
C ASN A 28 36.44 -1.51 -12.84
N GLU A 29 37.55 -2.15 -13.19
CA GLU A 29 38.78 -1.51 -13.62
C GLU A 29 38.60 -0.53 -14.80
N ASN A 30 37.56 -0.72 -15.59
CA ASN A 30 37.20 0.14 -16.71
C ASN A 30 36.24 1.29 -16.33
N GLY A 31 35.97 1.50 -15.06
CA GLY A 31 35.07 2.54 -14.58
C GLY A 31 33.58 2.28 -14.81
N VAL A 32 33.21 1.10 -15.26
CA VAL A 32 31.82 0.71 -15.49
C VAL A 32 31.17 0.33 -14.15
N ILE A 33 30.02 0.90 -13.88
CA ILE A 33 29.24 0.54 -12.67
C ILE A 33 28.83 -0.92 -12.79
N GLN A 34 29.29 -1.73 -11.85
CA GLN A 34 28.81 -3.10 -11.72
C GLN A 34 27.50 -3.08 -10.94
N THR A 35 26.43 -3.46 -11.60
CA THR A 35 25.17 -3.76 -10.93
C THR A 35 25.23 -5.21 -10.46
N TYR A 36 25.55 -5.40 -9.21
CA TYR A 36 25.25 -6.69 -8.57
C TYR A 36 23.76 -6.74 -8.27
N ASP A 37 23.20 -7.91 -8.31
CA ASP A 37 21.88 -8.14 -7.72
C ASP A 37 22.02 -8.01 -6.20
N SER A 38 22.01 -6.76 -5.74
CA SER A 38 22.27 -6.38 -4.35
C SER A 38 21.12 -6.73 -3.42
N GLY A 39 20.14 -7.48 -3.95
CA GLY A 39 18.95 -7.84 -3.20
C GLY A 39 17.96 -6.69 -3.04
N THR A 40 16.94 -6.94 -2.26
CA THR A 40 15.88 -5.97 -1.96
C THR A 40 16.35 -5.01 -0.86
N ALA A 41 16.05 -3.71 -1.02
CA ALA A 41 16.33 -2.72 0.01
C ALA A 41 15.74 -3.15 1.37
N PRO A 42 16.48 -2.99 2.51
CA PRO A 42 16.04 -3.45 3.83
C PRO A 42 14.67 -2.89 4.23
N CYS A 43 14.41 -1.62 3.97
CA CYS A 43 13.12 -1.01 4.24
C CYS A 43 11.97 -1.67 3.45
N LYS A 44 12.21 -2.05 2.18
CA LYS A 44 11.25 -2.80 1.38
C LYS A 44 11.10 -4.24 1.90
N ALA A 45 12.18 -4.90 2.24
CA ALA A 45 12.16 -6.27 2.77
C ALA A 45 11.41 -6.36 4.11
N ALA A 46 11.59 -5.36 4.98
CA ALA A 46 10.92 -5.28 6.28
C ALA A 46 9.43 -4.90 6.19
N CYS A 47 9.01 -4.31 5.08
CA CYS A 47 7.60 -3.97 4.88
C CYS A 47 6.79 -5.22 4.54
N PRO A 48 5.73 -5.59 5.31
CA PRO A 48 4.92 -6.77 5.00
C PRO A 48 4.25 -6.73 3.61
N LEU A 49 4.04 -5.54 3.07
CA LEU A 49 3.46 -5.33 1.74
C LEU A 49 4.54 -5.16 0.65
N HIS A 50 5.81 -5.16 1.01
CA HIS A 50 6.94 -4.96 0.10
C HIS A 50 6.80 -3.73 -0.82
N ILE A 51 6.25 -2.62 -0.29
CA ILE A 51 6.01 -1.38 -1.04
C ILE A 51 7.34 -0.84 -1.60
N ALA A 52 7.28 -0.23 -2.77
CA ALA A 52 8.44 0.39 -3.43
C ALA A 52 8.86 1.71 -2.73
N ILE A 53 9.37 1.63 -1.49
CA ILE A 53 9.61 2.76 -0.59
C ILE A 53 10.53 3.81 -1.22
N GLN A 54 11.67 3.39 -1.74
CA GLN A 54 12.64 4.29 -2.36
C GLN A 54 12.02 5.06 -3.54
N GLY A 55 11.19 4.36 -4.35
CA GLY A 55 10.53 4.95 -5.50
C GLY A 55 9.56 6.07 -5.13
N TYR A 56 8.65 5.82 -4.19
CA TYR A 56 7.68 6.85 -3.81
C TYR A 56 8.30 8.01 -3.03
N ILE A 57 9.34 7.78 -2.23
CA ILE A 57 10.06 8.86 -1.55
C ILE A 57 10.79 9.76 -2.56
N ASN A 58 11.42 9.16 -3.57
CA ASN A 58 12.06 9.93 -4.64
C ASN A 58 11.05 10.79 -5.42
N MET A 59 9.91 10.19 -5.80
CA MET A 59 8.83 10.94 -6.46
C MET A 59 8.29 12.07 -5.58
N ALA A 60 8.14 11.82 -4.28
CA ALA A 60 7.66 12.83 -3.33
C ALA A 60 8.66 13.98 -3.17
N SER A 61 9.98 13.71 -3.19
CA SER A 61 11.03 14.74 -3.13
C SER A 61 11.03 15.65 -4.38
N GLU A 62 10.51 15.16 -5.49
CA GLU A 62 10.32 15.91 -6.74
C GLU A 62 8.95 16.64 -6.78
N GLY A 63 8.13 16.53 -5.73
CA GLY A 63 6.76 17.08 -5.69
C GLY A 63 5.72 16.29 -6.50
N ARG A 64 6.07 15.10 -6.99
CA ARG A 64 5.22 14.21 -7.81
C ARG A 64 4.35 13.32 -6.93
N TYR A 65 3.50 13.92 -6.11
CA TYR A 65 2.72 13.18 -5.10
C TYR A 65 1.72 12.19 -5.69
N LYS A 66 1.07 12.53 -6.83
CA LYS A 66 0.14 11.62 -7.52
C LYS A 66 0.85 10.37 -8.07
N ASP A 67 2.05 10.53 -8.63
CA ASP A 67 2.86 9.40 -9.12
C ASP A 67 3.34 8.53 -7.96
N ALA A 68 3.74 9.17 -6.85
CA ALA A 68 4.13 8.48 -5.62
C ALA A 68 2.95 7.66 -5.05
N LEU A 69 1.74 8.24 -5.01
CA LEU A 69 0.53 7.54 -4.56
C LEU A 69 0.18 6.38 -5.50
N LYS A 70 0.27 6.58 -6.80
CA LYS A 70 0.08 5.52 -7.80
C LYS A 70 1.02 4.33 -7.54
N LEU A 71 2.28 4.62 -7.22
CA LEU A 71 3.27 3.59 -6.92
C LEU A 71 2.93 2.86 -5.61
N ILE A 72 2.52 3.58 -4.56
CA ILE A 72 2.10 2.99 -3.27
C ILE A 72 0.88 2.09 -3.45
N LYS A 73 -0.13 2.56 -4.18
CA LYS A 73 -1.41 1.85 -4.37
C LYS A 73 -1.29 0.58 -5.23
N LYS A 74 -0.15 0.29 -5.82
CA LYS A 74 0.12 -1.02 -6.45
C LYS A 74 0.14 -2.16 -5.43
N ASP A 75 0.65 -1.90 -4.23
CA ASP A 75 0.84 -2.91 -3.19
C ASP A 75 0.00 -2.62 -1.93
N ASN A 76 -0.43 -1.37 -1.73
CA ASN A 76 -1.18 -0.93 -0.55
C ASN A 76 -2.44 -0.15 -0.94
N PRO A 77 -3.63 -0.75 -0.82
CA PRO A 77 -4.89 -0.07 -1.14
C PRO A 77 -5.26 1.05 -0.16
N PHE A 78 -4.74 1.02 1.09
CA PHE A 78 -5.11 1.92 2.19
C PHE A 78 -3.89 2.67 2.77
N PRO A 79 -3.20 3.51 1.98
CA PRO A 79 -1.99 4.18 2.44
C PRO A 79 -2.20 5.14 3.61
N ALA A 80 -3.33 5.83 3.69
CA ALA A 80 -3.64 6.75 4.79
C ALA A 80 -3.99 5.99 6.08
N VAL A 81 -4.77 4.93 5.99
CA VAL A 81 -5.05 4.04 7.14
C VAL A 81 -3.74 3.45 7.66
N CYS A 82 -2.90 2.89 6.78
CA CYS A 82 -1.60 2.36 7.17
C CYS A 82 -0.70 3.45 7.78
N GLY A 83 -0.72 4.68 7.27
CA GLY A 83 0.03 5.80 7.82
C GLY A 83 -0.37 6.16 9.26
N ALA A 84 -1.63 5.90 9.64
CA ALA A 84 -2.10 6.17 11.00
C ALA A 84 -1.74 5.07 12.01
N ILE A 85 -1.63 3.80 11.59
CA ILE A 85 -1.56 2.65 12.50
C ILE A 85 -0.36 1.70 12.28
N CYS A 86 0.51 1.98 11.32
CA CYS A 86 1.64 1.13 10.98
C CYS A 86 2.63 0.99 12.14
N HIS A 87 3.28 -0.18 12.24
CA HIS A 87 4.33 -0.46 13.22
C HIS A 87 5.72 0.04 12.78
N LYS A 88 5.82 0.65 11.59
CA LYS A 88 7.02 1.30 11.06
C LYS A 88 8.25 0.38 10.98
N TYR A 89 8.04 -0.91 10.62
CA TYR A 89 9.16 -1.87 10.49
C TYR A 89 10.23 -1.40 9.49
N CYS A 90 9.82 -0.74 8.42
CA CYS A 90 10.72 -0.19 7.41
C CYS A 90 11.68 0.89 7.98
N GLU A 91 11.23 1.69 8.95
CA GLU A 91 12.06 2.70 9.62
C GLU A 91 13.08 2.07 10.54
N LYS A 92 12.73 0.97 11.22
CA LYS A 92 13.65 0.21 12.07
C LYS A 92 14.81 -0.39 11.29
N GLU A 93 14.56 -0.80 10.05
CA GLU A 93 15.56 -1.38 9.13
C GLU A 93 16.12 -0.34 8.14
N CYS A 94 15.93 0.93 8.42
CA CYS A 94 16.45 1.99 7.56
C CYS A 94 17.97 2.11 7.70
N THR A 95 18.69 1.91 6.60
CA THR A 95 20.16 2.00 6.58
C THR A 95 20.68 3.39 6.97
N ARG A 96 19.86 4.43 6.82
CA ARG A 96 20.21 5.78 7.25
C ARG A 96 20.46 5.87 8.77
N SER A 97 19.83 5.00 9.56
CA SER A 97 20.05 4.94 11.01
C SER A 97 21.51 4.72 11.41
N SER A 98 22.35 4.19 10.49
CA SER A 98 23.79 4.05 10.70
C SER A 98 24.54 5.38 10.59
N VAL A 99 23.91 6.41 10.06
CA VAL A 99 24.52 7.74 9.79
C VAL A 99 23.97 8.81 10.72
N ASP A 100 22.63 8.87 10.81
CA ASP A 100 21.88 9.81 11.64
C ASP A 100 20.56 9.13 12.07
N ASP A 101 19.42 9.74 11.82
CA ASP A 101 18.09 9.20 12.11
C ASP A 101 17.51 8.48 10.91
N PRO A 102 16.67 7.45 11.11
CA PRO A 102 15.95 6.81 10.03
C PRO A 102 15.05 7.81 9.29
N LEU A 103 14.81 7.59 8.01
CA LEU A 103 13.82 8.38 7.28
C LEU A 103 12.43 8.11 7.87
N ALA A 104 11.63 9.17 8.01
CA ALA A 104 10.22 9.10 8.43
C ALA A 104 9.34 8.52 7.29
N ILE A 105 9.58 7.26 6.94
CA ILE A 105 9.03 6.58 5.76
C ILE A 105 7.51 6.54 5.81
N ASP A 106 6.96 6.23 6.98
CA ASP A 106 5.52 6.10 7.18
C ASP A 106 4.83 7.47 7.16
N ASP A 107 5.44 8.48 7.76
CA ASP A 107 4.92 9.84 7.78
C ASP A 107 4.93 10.45 6.37
N ILE A 108 5.95 10.16 5.55
CA ILE A 108 5.99 10.55 4.13
C ILE A 108 4.85 9.88 3.37
N LYS A 109 4.61 8.59 3.57
CA LYS A 109 3.49 7.86 2.97
C LYS A 109 2.14 8.46 3.36
N MET A 110 1.97 8.77 4.66
CA MET A 110 0.78 9.44 5.17
C MET A 110 0.59 10.81 4.52
N PHE A 111 1.65 11.61 4.44
CA PHE A 111 1.62 12.91 3.78
C PHE A 111 1.16 12.81 2.31
N ILE A 112 1.73 11.87 1.54
CA ILE A 112 1.34 11.63 0.14
C ILE A 112 -0.15 11.31 0.03
N ALA A 113 -0.66 10.42 0.89
CA ALA A 113 -2.08 10.09 0.92
C ALA A 113 -2.97 11.27 1.32
N GLN A 114 -2.53 12.09 2.27
CA GLN A 114 -3.24 13.30 2.68
C GLN A 114 -3.27 14.39 1.59
N GLN A 115 -2.24 14.49 0.74
CA GLN A 115 -2.29 15.41 -0.40
C GLN A 115 -3.43 15.01 -1.36
N ASP A 116 -3.56 13.72 -1.66
CA ASP A 116 -4.65 13.22 -2.51
C ASP A 116 -6.04 13.46 -1.88
N MET A 117 -6.17 13.26 -0.56
CA MET A 117 -7.43 13.50 0.14
C MET A 117 -7.91 14.96 0.11
N LYS A 118 -7.00 15.92 -0.07
CA LYS A 118 -7.29 17.35 -0.19
C LYS A 118 -7.55 17.78 -1.64
N ASP A 119 -7.22 16.92 -2.60
CA ASP A 119 -7.42 17.22 -4.03
C ASP A 119 -8.90 17.06 -4.39
N GLU A 120 -9.41 17.94 -5.22
CA GLU A 120 -10.76 17.85 -5.79
C GLU A 120 -10.92 16.58 -6.64
N PHE A 121 -9.86 16.19 -7.36
CA PHE A 121 -9.82 14.99 -8.19
C PHE A 121 -8.86 13.96 -7.59
N ARG A 122 -9.41 13.07 -6.78
CA ARG A 122 -8.66 12.01 -6.14
C ARG A 122 -8.14 10.99 -7.15
N TYR A 123 -7.02 10.37 -6.80
CA TYR A 123 -6.46 9.32 -7.63
C TYR A 123 -7.26 8.01 -7.46
N VAL A 124 -7.93 7.60 -8.52
CA VAL A 124 -8.55 6.27 -8.66
C VAL A 124 -7.66 5.43 -9.56
N PRO A 125 -7.21 4.24 -9.12
CA PRO A 125 -6.40 3.37 -9.95
C PRO A 125 -7.11 2.95 -11.24
N GLU A 126 -6.35 2.84 -12.31
CA GLU A 126 -6.84 2.35 -13.59
C GLU A 126 -7.04 0.84 -13.53
N VAL A 127 -8.21 0.38 -13.97
CA VAL A 127 -8.51 -1.05 -14.09
C VAL A 127 -7.88 -1.58 -15.38
N ILE A 128 -6.95 -2.51 -15.25
CA ILE A 128 -6.27 -3.14 -16.40
C ILE A 128 -6.57 -4.64 -16.39
N PRO A 129 -7.64 -5.09 -17.06
CA PRO A 129 -8.03 -6.50 -17.08
C PRO A 129 -6.94 -7.39 -17.69
N CYS A 130 -6.57 -8.46 -17.02
CA CYS A 130 -5.58 -9.42 -17.48
C CYS A 130 -5.93 -10.04 -18.85
N ASN A 131 -7.22 -10.22 -19.15
CA ASN A 131 -7.72 -10.81 -20.39
C ASN A 131 -8.20 -9.77 -21.42
N ARG A 132 -7.97 -8.48 -21.22
CA ARG A 132 -8.38 -7.33 -22.05
C ARG A 132 -9.90 -7.13 -22.19
N VAL A 133 -10.73 -8.05 -21.74
CA VAL A 133 -12.20 -8.01 -21.86
C VAL A 133 -12.87 -7.79 -20.52
N GLY A 134 -12.15 -8.04 -19.41
CA GLY A 134 -12.70 -8.11 -18.06
C GLY A 134 -13.26 -9.50 -17.79
N TYR A 135 -13.76 -9.66 -16.58
CA TYR A 135 -14.34 -10.92 -16.12
C TYR A 135 -15.81 -10.71 -15.74
N ASP A 136 -16.71 -11.52 -16.31
CA ASP A 136 -18.14 -11.45 -16.02
C ASP A 136 -18.54 -12.24 -14.75
N GLN A 137 -17.57 -12.98 -14.17
CA GLN A 137 -17.83 -13.76 -12.98
C GLN A 137 -18.08 -12.83 -11.78
N LYS A 138 -19.22 -13.01 -11.13
CA LYS A 138 -19.54 -12.39 -9.87
C LYS A 138 -18.74 -13.06 -8.76
N ILE A 139 -18.08 -12.25 -7.93
CA ILE A 139 -17.32 -12.73 -6.76
C ILE A 139 -17.96 -12.13 -5.52
N ALA A 140 -18.32 -12.99 -4.55
CA ALA A 140 -18.84 -12.59 -3.26
C ALA A 140 -17.69 -12.53 -2.23
N ILE A 141 -17.52 -11.40 -1.58
CA ILE A 141 -16.56 -11.22 -0.49
C ILE A 141 -17.35 -11.06 0.80
N ILE A 142 -17.04 -11.88 1.81
CA ILE A 142 -17.76 -11.89 3.08
C ILE A 142 -16.96 -11.06 4.11
N GLY A 143 -17.52 -9.92 4.49
CA GLY A 143 -16.95 -8.98 5.44
C GLY A 143 -16.19 -7.83 4.77
N SER A 144 -16.44 -6.61 5.27
CA SER A 144 -15.81 -5.37 4.85
C SER A 144 -14.64 -4.94 5.72
N GLY A 145 -14.03 -5.86 6.45
CA GLY A 145 -12.77 -5.59 7.17
C GLY A 145 -11.60 -5.34 6.21
N PRO A 146 -10.41 -4.97 6.72
CA PRO A 146 -9.26 -4.64 5.88
C PRO A 146 -8.90 -5.75 4.89
N ALA A 147 -9.03 -7.02 5.26
CA ALA A 147 -8.76 -8.15 4.38
C ALA A 147 -9.76 -8.23 3.21
N GLY A 148 -11.08 -8.15 3.50
CA GLY A 148 -12.12 -8.20 2.47
C GLY A 148 -12.06 -6.99 1.52
N LEU A 149 -11.83 -5.80 2.06
CA LEU A 149 -11.67 -4.58 1.25
C LEU A 149 -10.41 -4.64 0.36
N SER A 150 -9.29 -5.17 0.88
CA SER A 150 -8.08 -5.37 0.07
C SER A 150 -8.29 -6.40 -1.03
N CYS A 151 -8.97 -7.51 -0.72
CA CYS A 151 -9.34 -8.52 -1.71
C CYS A 151 -10.22 -7.90 -2.82
N ALA A 152 -11.24 -7.14 -2.44
CA ALA A 152 -12.11 -6.44 -3.39
C ALA A 152 -11.33 -5.48 -4.29
N TYR A 153 -10.41 -4.72 -3.72
CA TYR A 153 -9.57 -3.78 -4.43
C TYR A 153 -8.74 -4.48 -5.53
N PHE A 154 -7.96 -5.49 -5.18
CA PHE A 154 -7.12 -6.18 -6.16
C PHE A 154 -7.93 -6.93 -7.22
N LEU A 155 -9.04 -7.53 -6.86
CA LEU A 155 -9.95 -8.16 -7.83
C LEU A 155 -10.54 -7.13 -8.81
N ALA A 156 -10.92 -5.94 -8.31
CA ALA A 156 -11.42 -4.88 -9.18
C ALA A 156 -10.34 -4.38 -10.16
N LEU A 157 -9.09 -4.24 -9.72
CA LEU A 157 -7.96 -3.86 -10.60
C LEU A 157 -7.72 -4.89 -11.72
N GLU A 158 -7.95 -6.17 -11.45
CA GLU A 158 -7.86 -7.25 -12.43
C GLU A 158 -9.09 -7.33 -13.36
N GLY A 159 -10.08 -6.47 -13.15
CA GLY A 159 -11.27 -6.38 -13.99
C GLY A 159 -12.44 -7.25 -13.56
N TYR A 160 -12.40 -7.84 -12.36
CA TYR A 160 -13.57 -8.51 -11.77
C TYR A 160 -14.57 -7.49 -11.20
N LYS A 161 -15.79 -7.96 -10.95
CA LYS A 161 -16.87 -7.18 -10.32
C LYS A 161 -17.21 -7.78 -8.95
N PRO A 162 -16.40 -7.53 -7.91
CA PRO A 162 -16.66 -8.08 -6.60
C PRO A 162 -17.83 -7.37 -5.91
N THR A 163 -18.62 -8.13 -5.15
CA THR A 163 -19.64 -7.64 -4.24
C THR A 163 -19.23 -7.99 -2.81
N VAL A 164 -19.10 -6.99 -1.95
CA VAL A 164 -18.77 -7.16 -0.53
C VAL A 164 -20.05 -7.21 0.29
N PHE A 165 -20.26 -8.29 1.02
CA PHE A 165 -21.36 -8.48 1.95
C PHE A 165 -20.88 -8.17 3.37
N GLU A 166 -21.53 -7.24 4.03
CA GLU A 166 -21.18 -6.82 5.39
C GLU A 166 -22.41 -6.91 6.29
N LYS A 167 -22.26 -7.58 7.44
CA LYS A 167 -23.35 -7.72 8.42
C LYS A 167 -23.72 -6.41 9.11
N ASP A 168 -22.73 -5.56 9.31
CA ASP A 168 -22.93 -4.26 9.95
C ASP A 168 -23.42 -3.22 8.91
N LYS A 169 -24.01 -2.14 9.40
CA LYS A 169 -24.45 -1.02 8.53
C LYS A 169 -23.30 -0.13 8.08
N VAL A 170 -22.13 -0.28 8.69
CA VAL A 170 -20.91 0.50 8.43
C VAL A 170 -19.83 -0.40 7.87
N LEU A 171 -19.08 0.11 6.89
CA LEU A 171 -17.94 -0.58 6.29
C LEU A 171 -16.66 -0.36 7.09
N GLY A 172 -15.65 -1.20 6.84
CA GLY A 172 -14.31 -1.06 7.40
C GLY A 172 -13.98 -2.01 8.55
N GLY A 173 -14.98 -2.73 9.08
CA GLY A 173 -14.77 -3.69 10.17
C GLY A 173 -14.02 -3.04 11.35
N MET A 174 -12.94 -3.68 11.85
CA MET A 174 -12.17 -3.16 12.99
C MET A 174 -11.54 -1.78 12.77
N MET A 175 -11.29 -1.36 11.54
CA MET A 175 -10.82 0.01 11.26
C MET A 175 -11.86 1.06 11.68
N THR A 176 -13.15 0.72 11.56
CA THR A 176 -14.26 1.63 11.89
C THR A 176 -14.81 1.39 13.29
N THR A 177 -15.00 0.13 13.70
CA THR A 177 -15.69 -0.21 14.94
C THR A 177 -14.75 -0.45 16.13
N GLY A 178 -13.49 -0.86 15.88
CA GLY A 178 -12.57 -1.29 16.94
C GLY A 178 -11.49 -0.27 17.27
N ILE A 179 -10.85 0.35 16.26
CA ILE A 179 -9.77 1.30 16.51
C ILE A 179 -10.35 2.65 16.95
N PRO A 180 -9.90 3.23 18.10
CA PRO A 180 -10.39 4.51 18.57
C PRO A 180 -10.14 5.65 17.57
N ASN A 181 -11.06 6.63 17.51
CA ASN A 181 -11.01 7.73 16.55
C ASN A 181 -9.75 8.60 16.68
N PHE A 182 -9.22 8.76 17.88
CA PHE A 182 -7.97 9.51 18.09
C PHE A 182 -6.74 8.82 17.49
N ARG A 183 -6.83 7.50 17.21
CA ARG A 183 -5.75 6.73 16.58
C ARG A 183 -5.95 6.59 15.08
N LEU A 184 -7.19 6.41 14.64
CA LEU A 184 -7.57 6.30 13.23
C LEU A 184 -8.91 7.01 13.02
N GLU A 185 -8.87 8.17 12.42
CA GLU A 185 -10.06 8.97 12.12
C GLU A 185 -10.96 8.22 11.14
N LYS A 186 -12.26 8.20 11.43
CA LYS A 186 -13.23 7.45 10.61
C LYS A 186 -13.40 8.07 9.23
N ASP A 187 -13.20 9.36 9.11
CA ASP A 187 -13.26 10.07 7.82
C ASP A 187 -12.13 9.61 6.90
N VAL A 188 -10.94 9.30 7.44
CA VAL A 188 -9.82 8.71 6.68
C VAL A 188 -10.20 7.33 6.13
N VAL A 189 -10.81 6.48 6.97
CA VAL A 189 -11.27 5.15 6.53
C VAL A 189 -12.33 5.26 5.45
N ASN A 190 -13.33 6.11 5.67
CA ASN A 190 -14.41 6.33 4.70
C ASN A 190 -13.88 6.88 3.38
N ALA A 191 -12.97 7.86 3.41
CA ALA A 191 -12.38 8.43 2.22
C ALA A 191 -11.60 7.41 1.38
N GLU A 192 -10.95 6.43 2.00
CA GLU A 192 -10.29 5.35 1.26
C GLU A 192 -11.28 4.31 0.73
N ILE A 193 -12.39 4.05 1.44
CA ILE A 193 -13.47 3.17 0.96
C ILE A 193 -14.20 3.77 -0.25
N GLU A 194 -14.37 5.09 -0.30
CA GLU A 194 -14.98 5.75 -1.47
C GLU A 194 -14.22 5.44 -2.77
N ILE A 195 -12.89 5.37 -2.74
CA ILE A 195 -12.10 4.96 -3.92
C ILE A 195 -12.46 3.56 -4.40
N LEU A 196 -12.80 2.65 -3.48
CA LEU A 196 -13.24 1.29 -3.83
C LEU A 196 -14.61 1.31 -4.52
N LYS A 197 -15.51 2.21 -4.10
CA LYS A 197 -16.81 2.40 -4.75
C LYS A 197 -16.64 2.95 -6.17
N GLU A 198 -15.73 3.92 -6.35
CA GLU A 198 -15.40 4.46 -7.67
C GLU A 198 -14.76 3.43 -8.61
N LEU A 199 -14.07 2.42 -8.07
CA LEU A 199 -13.59 1.24 -8.82
C LEU A 199 -14.73 0.29 -9.25
N GLY A 200 -15.98 0.57 -8.86
CA GLY A 200 -17.14 -0.23 -9.22
C GLY A 200 -17.39 -1.43 -8.30
N ILE A 201 -16.80 -1.46 -7.12
CA ILE A 201 -17.08 -2.50 -6.12
C ILE A 201 -18.46 -2.26 -5.51
N GLU A 202 -19.29 -3.28 -5.51
CA GLU A 202 -20.62 -3.25 -4.90
C GLU A 202 -20.52 -3.58 -3.40
N PHE A 203 -21.27 -2.85 -2.57
CA PHE A 203 -21.34 -3.09 -1.13
C PHE A 203 -22.78 -3.36 -0.70
N LYS A 204 -23.00 -4.48 -0.01
CA LYS A 204 -24.27 -4.87 0.60
C LYS A 204 -24.12 -4.93 2.11
N THR A 205 -24.49 -3.83 2.77
CA THR A 205 -24.43 -3.68 4.23
C THR A 205 -25.71 -4.18 4.90
N GLY A 206 -25.60 -4.62 6.14
CA GLY A 206 -26.72 -5.17 6.90
C GLY A 206 -27.13 -6.58 6.42
N VAL A 207 -26.22 -7.31 5.77
CA VAL A 207 -26.45 -8.67 5.26
C VAL A 207 -25.44 -9.63 5.89
N GLU A 208 -25.90 -10.49 6.76
CA GLU A 208 -25.11 -11.51 7.42
C GLU A 208 -25.14 -12.82 6.61
N VAL A 209 -24.02 -13.13 5.96
CA VAL A 209 -23.89 -14.39 5.20
C VAL A 209 -23.86 -15.57 6.19
N GLY A 210 -24.68 -16.57 5.94
CA GLY A 210 -24.94 -17.70 6.82
C GLY A 210 -26.22 -17.54 7.66
N LYS A 211 -26.83 -16.34 7.68
CA LYS A 211 -28.07 -16.06 8.36
C LYS A 211 -29.14 -15.47 7.43
N ASP A 212 -28.83 -14.31 6.82
CA ASP A 212 -29.75 -13.62 5.91
C ASP A 212 -29.65 -14.15 4.47
N VAL A 213 -28.49 -14.65 4.08
CA VAL A 213 -28.21 -15.31 2.81
C VAL A 213 -27.19 -16.42 3.04
N THR A 214 -27.42 -17.58 2.46
CA THR A 214 -26.50 -18.72 2.52
C THR A 214 -25.52 -18.71 1.33
N ILE A 215 -24.40 -19.42 1.46
CA ILE A 215 -23.44 -19.61 0.36
C ILE A 215 -24.11 -20.33 -0.83
N ALA A 216 -25.04 -21.24 -0.58
CA ALA A 216 -25.80 -21.93 -1.63
C ALA A 216 -26.64 -20.94 -2.45
N GLU A 217 -27.39 -20.07 -1.78
CA GLU A 217 -28.17 -19.02 -2.43
C GLU A 217 -27.29 -18.02 -3.20
N LEU A 218 -26.11 -17.65 -2.68
CA LEU A 218 -25.17 -16.81 -3.43
C LEU A 218 -24.70 -17.51 -4.71
N ARG A 219 -24.44 -18.81 -4.68
CA ARG A 219 -24.12 -19.58 -5.88
C ARG A 219 -25.27 -19.62 -6.89
N GLU A 220 -26.52 -19.78 -6.44
CA GLU A 220 -27.72 -19.69 -7.27
C GLU A 220 -27.88 -18.30 -7.90
N GLN A 221 -27.51 -17.23 -7.19
CA GLN A 221 -27.48 -15.85 -7.70
C GLN A 221 -26.33 -15.61 -8.70
N GLY A 222 -25.53 -16.63 -8.99
CA GLY A 222 -24.47 -16.59 -10.01
C GLY A 222 -23.10 -16.18 -9.51
N TYR A 223 -22.88 -16.09 -8.20
CA TYR A 223 -21.53 -15.91 -7.64
C TYR A 223 -20.71 -17.19 -7.83
N LYS A 224 -19.51 -17.04 -8.40
CA LYS A 224 -18.62 -18.16 -8.76
C LYS A 224 -17.43 -18.31 -7.83
N GLY A 225 -17.10 -17.29 -7.07
CA GLY A 225 -16.07 -17.27 -6.05
C GLY A 225 -16.47 -16.44 -4.85
#